data_4765596bd858526f2a6207974a25a95f
#
_entry.id   4765596bd858526f2a6207974a25a95f
#
_cell.length_a   1.000
_cell.length_b   1.000
_cell.length_c   1.000
_cell.angle_alpha   90.00
_cell.angle_beta   90.00
_cell.angle_gamma   90.00
#
_symmetry.space_group_name_H-M   'P 1'
#
loop_
_entity.id
_entity.type
_entity.pdbx_description
1 polymer ?
#
loop_
_entity_poly.entity_id
_entity_poly.type
_entity_poly.pdbx_seq_one_letter_code
_entity_poly.pdbx_strand_id
1 'polypeptide(L)'
;MDFSKRIGKLKRDAIFELDGYFVWCGAMTKGDDGLYYLYFSFWEKRLGFDAWVTHSKVGYAFGKDPFGKMEYGGIALDGRGHGFWDRDCIHNPSVIKVDGKYYMYYMGNYGNGEYWDHRNHQRVGVAVAEDPRGPWTRFDTPVMDVSPVGHDSLMTSNPSVAVTDEGKFVMIYKAVENNGKLPKGGAVVCGIATSDSPIGPFTRLDRPIMVNPENEWSVEDAFIWYENGKFYSLAKDFQGYFTKAGKKQVALFESEDGFDWKLSDNPIGFLRGVTCEDGEVFELSNMERPQIYIEDGKPFALLCACMFEKDYEELSHSFNIRLKLD
;
A
#
# COMPACT_ATOMS: atom_id res chain seq x y z
N MET A 1 6.26 -16.82 12.70
CA MET A 1 7.35 -15.82 12.43
C MET A 1 7.31 -14.72 13.47
N ASP A 2 8.45 -14.14 13.90
CA ASP A 2 8.48 -12.92 14.74
C ASP A 2 9.02 -11.79 13.85
N PHE A 3 8.12 -11.14 13.13
CA PHE A 3 8.49 -10.15 12.13
C PHE A 3 9.12 -8.89 12.74
N SER A 4 8.66 -8.49 13.93
CA SER A 4 9.16 -7.29 14.60
C SER A 4 10.66 -7.34 14.89
N LYS A 5 11.22 -8.53 15.12
CA LYS A 5 12.65 -8.74 15.36
C LYS A 5 13.52 -8.61 14.12
N ARG A 6 12.92 -8.65 12.92
CA ARG A 6 13.64 -8.47 11.66
C ARG A 6 13.90 -6.99 11.35
N ILE A 7 13.21 -6.08 12.01
CA ILE A 7 13.25 -4.64 11.69
C ILE A 7 14.48 -4.00 12.28
N GLY A 8 15.37 -3.54 11.42
CA GLY A 8 16.58 -2.81 11.79
C GLY A 8 16.31 -1.36 12.20
N LYS A 9 17.36 -0.67 12.61
CA LYS A 9 17.32 0.74 12.96
C LYS A 9 17.22 1.64 11.73
N LEU A 10 16.56 2.80 11.89
CA LEU A 10 16.40 3.79 10.83
C LEU A 10 17.67 4.60 10.62
N LYS A 11 18.21 4.61 9.41
CA LYS A 11 19.18 5.61 8.95
C LYS A 11 18.45 6.91 8.62
N ARG A 12 19.01 8.07 9.00
CA ARG A 12 18.41 9.38 8.65
C ARG A 12 18.26 9.56 7.14
N ASP A 13 19.22 9.11 6.36
CA ASP A 13 19.21 9.18 4.90
C ASP A 13 18.12 8.28 4.27
N ALA A 14 17.55 7.34 5.04
CA ALA A 14 16.43 6.50 4.61
C ALA A 14 15.05 7.15 4.80
N ILE A 15 14.99 8.39 5.27
CA ILE A 15 13.78 9.22 5.26
C ILE A 15 13.65 9.86 3.88
N PHE A 16 12.44 9.88 3.35
CA PHE A 16 12.11 10.57 2.10
C PHE A 16 10.92 11.49 2.30
N GLU A 17 11.12 12.74 1.97
CA GLU A 17 10.13 13.82 2.05
C GLU A 17 10.30 14.80 0.88
N LEU A 18 9.30 15.61 0.59
CA LEU A 18 9.35 16.66 -0.42
C LEU A 18 8.80 17.98 0.16
N ASP A 19 9.56 19.06 -0.02
CA ASP A 19 9.13 20.38 0.39
C ASP A 19 7.84 20.80 -0.31
N GLY A 20 6.86 21.27 0.47
CA GLY A 20 5.56 21.71 -0.04
C GLY A 20 4.56 20.58 -0.33
N TYR A 21 4.94 19.31 -0.12
CA TYR A 21 4.09 18.16 -0.39
C TYR A 21 3.93 17.25 0.83
N PHE A 22 2.77 16.64 0.94
CA PHE A 22 2.61 15.39 1.70
C PHE A 22 3.18 14.25 0.87
N VAL A 23 3.92 13.35 1.53
CA VAL A 23 4.48 12.13 0.94
C VAL A 23 3.93 10.94 1.71
N TRP A 24 3.37 9.94 0.98
CA TRP A 24 2.69 8.78 1.57
C TRP A 24 2.96 7.52 0.76
N CYS A 25 2.69 6.32 1.31
CA CYS A 25 2.62 5.05 0.57
C CYS A 25 3.86 4.73 -0.28
N GLY A 26 5.02 4.52 0.36
CA GLY A 26 6.25 4.14 -0.36
C GLY A 26 6.23 2.69 -0.85
N ALA A 27 6.61 2.44 -2.11
CA ALA A 27 6.89 1.11 -2.66
C ALA A 27 8.23 1.14 -3.41
N MET A 28 9.00 0.04 -3.39
CA MET A 28 10.36 0.02 -3.95
C MET A 28 10.56 -1.11 -4.95
N THR A 29 11.40 -0.85 -5.94
CA THR A 29 11.96 -1.87 -6.85
C THR A 29 13.40 -1.54 -7.21
N LYS A 30 14.12 -2.50 -7.81
CA LYS A 30 15.47 -2.30 -8.34
C LYS A 30 15.44 -2.31 -9.86
N GLY A 31 16.07 -1.32 -10.46
CA GLY A 31 16.26 -1.22 -11.90
C GLY A 31 17.36 -2.12 -12.42
N ASP A 32 17.34 -2.41 -13.73
CA ASP A 32 18.42 -3.14 -14.40
C ASP A 32 19.72 -2.31 -14.49
N ASP A 33 19.61 -0.99 -14.28
CA ASP A 33 20.73 -0.06 -14.13
C ASP A 33 21.41 -0.13 -12.74
N GLY A 34 20.88 -1.00 -11.85
CA GLY A 34 21.39 -1.20 -10.49
C GLY A 34 20.91 -0.17 -9.48
N LEU A 35 20.11 0.81 -9.89
CA LEU A 35 19.51 1.79 -8.99
C LEU A 35 18.26 1.24 -8.31
N TYR A 36 18.00 1.71 -7.09
CA TYR A 36 16.75 1.48 -6.38
C TYR A 36 15.78 2.63 -6.69
N TYR A 37 14.53 2.30 -6.95
CA TYR A 37 13.46 3.22 -7.27
C TYR A 37 12.39 3.15 -6.19
N LEU A 38 12.10 4.29 -5.57
CA LEU A 38 11.03 4.47 -4.60
C LEU A 38 9.87 5.18 -5.29
N TYR A 39 8.71 4.52 -5.38
CA TYR A 39 7.46 5.16 -5.78
C TYR A 39 6.68 5.57 -4.54
N PHE A 40 6.00 6.70 -4.61
CA PHE A 40 5.26 7.24 -3.47
C PHE A 40 4.08 8.07 -3.94
N SER A 41 3.02 8.08 -3.14
CA SER A 41 1.92 9.02 -3.33
C SER A 41 2.32 10.39 -2.81
N PHE A 42 1.94 11.48 -3.51
CA PHE A 42 2.19 12.83 -3.03
C PHE A 42 1.14 13.81 -3.54
N TRP A 43 0.89 14.86 -2.76
CA TRP A 43 -0.01 15.98 -3.09
C TRP A 43 0.39 17.23 -2.33
N GLU A 44 -0.01 18.40 -2.84
CA GLU A 44 0.40 19.69 -2.29
C GLU A 44 -0.15 19.93 -0.88
N LYS A 45 0.71 20.32 0.08
CA LYS A 45 0.32 20.62 1.47
C LYS A 45 -0.73 21.74 1.58
N ARG A 46 -0.69 22.74 0.67
CA ARG A 46 -1.68 23.83 0.66
C ARG A 46 -3.13 23.40 0.44
N LEU A 47 -3.36 22.19 -0.08
CA LEU A 47 -4.68 21.62 -0.32
C LEU A 47 -5.25 20.91 0.91
N GLY A 48 -4.44 20.76 1.97
CA GLY A 48 -4.78 19.98 3.15
C GLY A 48 -4.53 18.48 3.00
N PHE A 49 -4.48 17.78 4.14
CA PHE A 49 -4.15 16.35 4.14
C PHE A 49 -5.20 15.51 3.39
N ASP A 50 -6.48 15.78 3.59
CA ASP A 50 -7.58 14.99 2.99
C ASP A 50 -7.67 15.13 1.45
N ALA A 51 -6.94 16.08 0.86
CA ALA A 51 -6.85 16.22 -0.59
C ALA A 51 -6.13 15.03 -1.28
N TRP A 52 -5.59 14.08 -0.50
CA TRP A 52 -5.06 12.82 -1.06
C TRP A 52 -6.08 12.09 -1.94
N VAL A 53 -7.38 12.19 -1.60
CA VAL A 53 -8.45 11.49 -2.33
C VAL A 53 -8.79 12.14 -3.67
N THR A 54 -8.44 13.41 -3.85
CA THR A 54 -8.79 14.20 -5.04
C THR A 54 -7.59 14.63 -5.89
N HIS A 55 -6.40 14.79 -5.29
CA HIS A 55 -5.25 15.43 -5.95
C HIS A 55 -3.94 14.64 -5.88
N SER A 56 -3.94 13.45 -5.27
CA SER A 56 -2.74 12.63 -5.18
C SER A 56 -2.28 12.14 -6.54
N LYS A 57 -0.96 12.07 -6.69
CA LYS A 57 -0.21 11.52 -7.81
C LYS A 57 0.80 10.51 -7.30
N VAL A 58 1.36 9.69 -8.18
CA VAL A 58 2.50 8.85 -7.86
C VAL A 58 3.76 9.47 -8.45
N GLY A 59 4.70 9.81 -7.58
CA GLY A 59 6.04 10.22 -7.93
C GLY A 59 7.02 9.05 -7.84
N TYR A 60 8.25 9.27 -8.34
CA TYR A 60 9.35 8.37 -8.09
C TYR A 60 10.61 9.12 -7.68
N ALA A 61 11.44 8.44 -6.88
CA ALA A 61 12.78 8.85 -6.53
C ALA A 61 13.74 7.68 -6.75
N PHE A 62 15.03 7.93 -6.90
CA PHE A 62 16.00 6.89 -7.17
C PHE A 62 17.31 7.12 -6.42
N GLY A 63 18.07 6.05 -6.20
CA GLY A 63 19.36 6.11 -5.52
C GLY A 63 20.14 4.80 -5.63
N LYS A 64 21.43 4.84 -5.30
CA LYS A 64 22.31 3.66 -5.33
C LYS A 64 22.20 2.79 -4.07
N ASP A 65 21.88 3.41 -2.94
CA ASP A 65 21.70 2.73 -1.65
C ASP A 65 20.21 2.77 -1.29
N PRO A 66 19.54 1.61 -1.08
CA PRO A 66 18.13 1.56 -0.73
C PRO A 66 17.82 2.25 0.62
N PHE A 67 18.82 2.41 1.47
CA PHE A 67 18.73 3.08 2.77
C PHE A 67 19.48 4.43 2.82
N GLY A 68 19.95 4.90 1.67
CA GLY A 68 20.60 6.19 1.49
C GLY A 68 19.64 7.28 0.99
N LYS A 69 20.17 8.48 0.74
CA LYS A 69 19.41 9.57 0.12
C LYS A 69 18.96 9.17 -1.27
N MET A 70 17.73 9.55 -1.59
CA MET A 70 17.15 9.38 -2.92
C MET A 70 16.87 10.73 -3.56
N GLU A 71 17.12 10.80 -4.86
CA GLU A 71 16.85 11.95 -5.70
C GLU A 71 15.45 11.86 -6.30
N TYR A 72 14.66 12.94 -6.22
CA TYR A 72 13.35 13.01 -6.86
C TYR A 72 13.49 13.00 -8.38
N GLY A 73 12.89 12.01 -9.01
CA GLY A 73 12.99 11.78 -10.46
C GLY A 73 11.82 12.34 -11.26
N GLY A 74 10.69 12.65 -10.62
CA GLY A 74 9.51 13.16 -11.31
C GLY A 74 8.21 12.41 -11.00
N ILE A 75 7.21 12.62 -11.84
CA ILE A 75 5.90 11.97 -11.75
C ILE A 75 5.95 10.66 -12.54
N ALA A 76 5.59 9.55 -11.90
CA ALA A 76 5.41 8.26 -12.55
C ALA A 76 3.99 8.11 -13.11
N LEU A 77 2.96 8.42 -12.31
CA LEU A 77 1.55 8.37 -12.72
C LEU A 77 0.79 9.60 -12.21
N ASP A 78 -0.03 10.18 -13.09
CA ASP A 78 -0.98 11.26 -12.77
C ASP A 78 -2.38 10.86 -13.27
N GLY A 79 -3.43 11.55 -12.83
CA GLY A 79 -4.77 11.38 -13.36
C GLY A 79 -4.81 11.52 -14.88
N ARG A 80 -5.54 10.63 -15.59
CA ARG A 80 -5.59 10.63 -17.06
C ARG A 80 -6.52 11.66 -17.65
N GLY A 81 -7.32 12.36 -16.83
CA GLY A 81 -8.29 13.32 -17.29
C GLY A 81 -9.61 12.68 -17.74
N HIS A 82 -10.47 13.50 -18.36
CA HIS A 82 -11.82 13.10 -18.76
C HIS A 82 -11.83 11.86 -19.66
N GLY A 83 -12.82 10.99 -19.43
CA GLY A 83 -13.03 9.76 -20.19
C GLY A 83 -12.41 8.52 -19.57
N PHE A 84 -11.61 8.66 -18.51
CA PHE A 84 -10.95 7.54 -17.83
C PHE A 84 -11.48 7.36 -16.42
N TRP A 85 -11.46 6.11 -15.94
CA TRP A 85 -11.87 5.73 -14.59
C TRP A 85 -10.90 6.22 -13.49
N ASP A 86 -9.63 6.44 -13.86
CA ASP A 86 -8.55 7.00 -13.03
C ASP A 86 -8.24 8.45 -13.42
N ARG A 87 -9.31 9.24 -13.60
CA ARG A 87 -9.29 10.59 -14.17
C ARG A 87 -8.57 11.59 -13.28
N ASP A 88 -8.83 11.58 -11.98
CA ASP A 88 -8.51 12.70 -11.10
C ASP A 88 -7.35 12.41 -10.14
N CYS A 89 -7.27 11.19 -9.62
CA CYS A 89 -6.35 10.85 -8.54
C CYS A 89 -5.72 9.48 -8.75
N ILE A 90 -4.42 9.39 -8.50
CA ILE A 90 -3.65 8.14 -8.44
C ILE A 90 -2.97 8.07 -7.08
N HIS A 91 -3.17 6.95 -6.37
CA HIS A 91 -2.70 6.79 -5.00
C HIS A 91 -2.33 5.34 -4.68
N ASN A 92 -1.64 5.10 -3.56
CA ASN A 92 -1.32 3.77 -3.04
C ASN A 92 -0.60 2.84 -4.03
N PRO A 93 0.57 3.23 -4.56
CA PRO A 93 1.35 2.35 -5.43
C PRO A 93 1.85 1.11 -4.67
N SER A 94 1.84 -0.03 -5.36
CA SER A 94 2.53 -1.25 -4.97
C SER A 94 3.17 -1.83 -6.23
N VAL A 95 4.46 -2.15 -6.19
CA VAL A 95 5.21 -2.52 -7.40
C VAL A 95 5.82 -3.91 -7.26
N ILE A 96 5.74 -4.69 -8.34
CA ILE A 96 6.47 -5.95 -8.50
C ILE A 96 7.24 -5.94 -9.82
N LYS A 97 8.33 -6.70 -9.88
CA LYS A 97 9.09 -6.95 -11.11
C LYS A 97 8.94 -8.42 -11.48
N VAL A 98 8.45 -8.71 -12.68
CA VAL A 98 8.25 -10.06 -13.21
C VAL A 98 8.71 -10.09 -14.66
N ASP A 99 9.53 -11.07 -15.03
CA ASP A 99 10.03 -11.27 -16.40
C ASP A 99 10.62 -10.01 -17.04
N GLY A 100 11.40 -9.26 -16.26
CA GLY A 100 12.06 -8.03 -16.71
C GLY A 100 11.14 -6.80 -16.84
N LYS A 101 9.85 -6.93 -16.56
CA LYS A 101 8.88 -5.82 -16.59
C LYS A 101 8.44 -5.42 -15.19
N TYR A 102 8.08 -4.15 -15.05
CA TYR A 102 7.57 -3.57 -13.82
C TYR A 102 6.05 -3.44 -13.90
N TYR A 103 5.37 -3.90 -12.85
CA TYR A 103 3.92 -3.82 -12.71
C TYR A 103 3.62 -3.00 -11.46
N MET A 104 3.04 -1.82 -11.65
CA MET A 104 2.62 -0.95 -10.57
C MET A 104 1.11 -1.05 -10.42
N TYR A 105 0.66 -1.67 -9.35
CA TYR A 105 -0.75 -1.64 -8.94
C TYR A 105 -1.00 -0.36 -8.17
N TYR A 106 -2.14 0.27 -8.42
CA TYR A 106 -2.46 1.57 -7.83
C TYR A 106 -3.96 1.72 -7.60
N MET A 107 -4.33 2.63 -6.73
CA MET A 107 -5.69 3.14 -6.63
C MET A 107 -5.85 4.32 -7.58
N GLY A 108 -6.87 4.28 -8.42
CA GLY A 108 -7.34 5.41 -9.21
C GLY A 108 -8.78 5.74 -8.90
N ASN A 109 -9.19 7.00 -9.13
CA ASN A 109 -10.57 7.40 -8.96
C ASN A 109 -10.96 8.58 -9.88
N TYR A 110 -12.25 8.89 -9.84
CA TYR A 110 -12.84 10.10 -10.37
C TYR A 110 -13.96 10.56 -9.41
N GLY A 111 -14.39 11.81 -9.53
CA GLY A 111 -15.47 12.31 -8.72
C GLY A 111 -15.88 13.75 -9.06
N ASN A 112 -16.71 14.32 -8.20
CA ASN A 112 -17.26 15.67 -8.33
C ASN A 112 -16.53 16.73 -7.49
N GLY A 113 -15.43 16.36 -6.84
CA GLY A 113 -14.65 17.18 -5.91
C GLY A 113 -14.95 16.91 -4.44
N GLU A 114 -16.01 16.18 -4.11
CA GLU A 114 -16.36 15.83 -2.75
C GLU A 114 -15.60 14.58 -2.28
N TYR A 115 -15.11 14.58 -1.02
CA TYR A 115 -14.32 13.49 -0.45
C TYR A 115 -14.98 12.12 -0.62
N TRP A 116 -16.26 12.00 -0.21
CA TRP A 116 -16.97 10.72 -0.25
C TRP A 116 -17.29 10.24 -1.64
N ASP A 117 -17.54 11.15 -2.58
CA ASP A 117 -17.78 10.79 -3.97
C ASP A 117 -16.51 10.21 -4.59
N HIS A 118 -15.38 10.87 -4.47
CA HIS A 118 -14.08 10.34 -4.90
C HIS A 118 -13.72 9.03 -4.19
N ARG A 119 -13.94 8.95 -2.86
CA ARG A 119 -13.65 7.75 -2.09
C ARG A 119 -14.42 6.53 -2.60
N ASN A 120 -15.69 6.70 -2.96
CA ASN A 120 -16.55 5.61 -3.42
C ASN A 120 -16.28 5.20 -4.87
N HIS A 121 -15.67 6.06 -5.66
CA HIS A 121 -15.24 5.77 -7.02
C HIS A 121 -13.79 5.23 -7.12
N GLN A 122 -13.17 4.85 -6.00
CA GLN A 122 -11.87 4.19 -6.03
C GLN A 122 -11.96 2.81 -6.68
N ARG A 123 -10.97 2.51 -7.53
CA ARG A 123 -10.78 1.22 -8.21
C ARG A 123 -9.28 0.89 -8.25
N VAL A 124 -8.97 -0.38 -8.44
CA VAL A 124 -7.59 -0.84 -8.58
C VAL A 124 -7.22 -0.92 -10.05
N GLY A 125 -6.12 -0.28 -10.42
CA GLY A 125 -5.48 -0.38 -11.72
C GLY A 125 -4.14 -1.07 -11.67
N VAL A 126 -3.61 -1.38 -12.85
CA VAL A 126 -2.23 -1.78 -13.05
C VAL A 126 -1.62 -0.96 -14.19
N ALA A 127 -0.39 -0.53 -14.01
CA ALA A 127 0.43 0.10 -15.03
C ALA A 127 1.67 -0.76 -15.29
N VAL A 128 2.10 -0.87 -16.54
CA VAL A 128 3.21 -1.73 -16.97
C VAL A 128 4.30 -0.90 -17.62
N ALA A 129 5.56 -1.15 -17.29
CA ALA A 129 6.71 -0.51 -17.91
C ALA A 129 7.87 -1.49 -18.08
N GLU A 130 8.75 -1.22 -19.05
CA GLU A 130 10.01 -1.94 -19.26
C GLU A 130 11.19 -1.24 -18.53
N ASP A 131 11.04 0.04 -18.22
CA ASP A 131 11.99 0.83 -17.43
C ASP A 131 11.26 1.34 -16.16
N PRO A 132 11.89 1.34 -14.98
CA PRO A 132 11.24 1.80 -13.75
C PRO A 132 10.84 3.29 -13.78
N ARG A 133 11.43 4.09 -14.67
CA ARG A 133 11.03 5.50 -14.91
C ARG A 133 9.82 5.63 -15.83
N GLY A 134 9.39 4.53 -16.47
CA GLY A 134 8.36 4.52 -17.50
C GLY A 134 8.95 4.61 -18.92
N PRO A 135 8.14 4.91 -19.94
CA PRO A 135 6.73 5.26 -19.81
C PRO A 135 5.86 4.09 -19.31
N TRP A 136 4.86 4.42 -18.48
CA TRP A 136 3.92 3.47 -17.92
C TRP A 136 2.67 3.34 -18.79
N THR A 137 2.43 2.13 -19.30
CA THR A 137 1.22 1.80 -20.06
C THR A 137 0.10 1.43 -19.08
N ARG A 138 -1.07 2.11 -19.19
CA ARG A 138 -2.26 1.87 -18.39
C ARG A 138 -3.42 1.36 -19.24
N PHE A 139 -4.40 0.72 -18.60
CA PHE A 139 -5.57 0.14 -19.27
C PHE A 139 -6.82 1.01 -19.05
N ASP A 140 -7.75 0.96 -20.01
CA ASP A 140 -8.97 1.78 -19.97
C ASP A 140 -10.02 1.24 -18.99
N THR A 141 -9.82 0.04 -18.49
CA THR A 141 -10.62 -0.56 -17.41
C THR A 141 -9.73 -0.85 -16.20
N PRO A 142 -10.27 -0.74 -14.97
CA PRO A 142 -9.55 -1.17 -13.79
C PRO A 142 -9.28 -2.67 -13.82
N VAL A 143 -8.16 -3.12 -13.23
CA VAL A 143 -7.86 -4.54 -13.09
C VAL A 143 -8.74 -5.20 -12.01
N MET A 144 -9.24 -4.40 -11.06
CA MET A 144 -10.22 -4.79 -10.06
C MET A 144 -11.27 -3.69 -9.92
N ASP A 145 -12.41 -3.86 -10.59
CA ASP A 145 -13.60 -3.01 -10.45
C ASP A 145 -14.42 -3.47 -9.24
N VAL A 146 -15.53 -2.84 -8.93
CA VAL A 146 -16.51 -3.32 -7.95
C VAL A 146 -17.28 -4.52 -8.48
N SER A 147 -17.69 -5.39 -7.57
CA SER A 147 -18.64 -6.46 -7.90
C SER A 147 -20.09 -5.95 -7.87
N PRO A 148 -21.01 -6.63 -8.52
CA PRO A 148 -22.44 -6.24 -8.46
C PRO A 148 -23.03 -6.32 -7.05
N VAL A 149 -22.52 -7.21 -6.22
CA VAL A 149 -22.97 -7.49 -4.84
C VAL A 149 -21.79 -7.93 -3.99
N GLY A 150 -21.96 -7.93 -2.67
CA GLY A 150 -20.97 -8.44 -1.73
C GLY A 150 -20.04 -7.38 -1.17
N HIS A 151 -18.98 -7.84 -0.51
CA HIS A 151 -18.11 -7.02 0.32
C HIS A 151 -17.33 -5.92 -0.42
N ASP A 152 -17.21 -6.00 -1.73
CA ASP A 152 -16.50 -5.06 -2.60
C ASP A 152 -17.39 -4.36 -3.63
N SER A 153 -18.70 -4.26 -3.33
CA SER A 153 -19.68 -3.70 -4.28
C SER A 153 -19.76 -2.17 -4.31
N LEU A 154 -19.08 -1.46 -3.38
CA LEU A 154 -19.03 0.01 -3.39
C LEU A 154 -17.68 0.50 -3.89
N MET A 155 -16.59 -0.07 -3.39
CA MET A 155 -15.24 0.42 -3.68
C MET A 155 -14.20 -0.69 -3.52
N THR A 156 -13.17 -0.65 -4.39
CA THR A 156 -11.92 -1.43 -4.29
C THR A 156 -10.72 -0.49 -4.27
N SER A 157 -9.71 -0.78 -3.45
CA SER A 157 -8.56 0.12 -3.27
C SER A 157 -7.35 -0.60 -2.65
N ASN A 158 -6.26 0.11 -2.42
CA ASN A 158 -5.09 -0.31 -1.64
C ASN A 158 -4.56 -1.69 -2.05
N PRO A 159 -4.22 -1.90 -3.33
CA PRO A 159 -3.76 -3.20 -3.80
C PRO A 159 -2.37 -3.55 -3.28
N SER A 160 -2.14 -4.84 -3.07
CA SER A 160 -0.82 -5.45 -2.94
C SER A 160 -0.87 -6.83 -3.57
N VAL A 161 0.20 -7.22 -4.28
CA VAL A 161 0.25 -8.48 -5.03
C VAL A 161 1.49 -9.26 -4.66
N ALA A 162 1.30 -10.54 -4.32
CA ALA A 162 2.37 -11.52 -4.19
C ALA A 162 2.38 -12.46 -5.40
N VAL A 163 3.55 -13.01 -5.69
CA VAL A 163 3.74 -14.02 -6.74
C VAL A 163 4.23 -15.30 -6.08
N THR A 164 3.59 -16.43 -6.36
CA THR A 164 4.02 -17.76 -5.86
C THR A 164 5.16 -18.32 -6.68
N ASP A 165 5.79 -19.39 -6.18
CA ASP A 165 6.86 -20.10 -6.89
C ASP A 165 6.38 -20.70 -8.23
N GLU A 166 5.07 -21.01 -8.35
CA GLU A 166 4.43 -21.47 -9.59
C GLU A 166 4.02 -20.33 -10.53
N GLY A 167 4.33 -19.06 -10.17
CA GLY A 167 4.01 -17.91 -10.99
C GLY A 167 2.56 -17.42 -10.88
N LYS A 168 1.82 -17.85 -9.87
CA LYS A 168 0.45 -17.38 -9.62
C LYS A 168 0.47 -16.03 -8.88
N PHE A 169 -0.40 -15.12 -9.31
CA PHE A 169 -0.56 -13.79 -8.71
C PHE A 169 -1.71 -13.83 -7.70
N VAL A 170 -1.45 -13.37 -6.49
CA VAL A 170 -2.44 -13.26 -5.41
C VAL A 170 -2.50 -11.80 -4.97
N MET A 171 -3.64 -11.16 -5.20
CA MET A 171 -3.89 -9.76 -4.84
C MET A 171 -4.71 -9.68 -3.57
N ILE A 172 -4.22 -8.94 -2.58
CA ILE A 172 -5.02 -8.43 -1.47
C ILE A 172 -5.42 -6.98 -1.77
N TYR A 173 -6.66 -6.61 -1.47
CA TYR A 173 -7.17 -5.26 -1.71
C TYR A 173 -8.17 -4.84 -0.63
N LYS A 174 -8.27 -3.54 -0.37
CA LYS A 174 -9.29 -2.96 0.48
C LYS A 174 -10.63 -2.97 -0.25
N ALA A 175 -11.68 -3.32 0.47
CA ALA A 175 -13.03 -3.47 -0.05
C ALA A 175 -14.06 -2.83 0.89
N VAL A 176 -15.16 -2.32 0.31
CA VAL A 176 -16.33 -1.82 1.03
C VAL A 176 -17.59 -2.22 0.28
N GLU A 177 -18.57 -2.72 1.03
CA GLU A 177 -19.89 -3.11 0.52
C GLU A 177 -20.79 -1.89 0.31
N ASN A 178 -21.57 -1.90 -0.76
CA ASN A 178 -22.72 -1.03 -0.92
C ASN A 178 -23.92 -1.61 -0.17
N ASN A 179 -24.03 -1.30 1.11
CA ASN A 179 -25.13 -1.74 1.97
C ASN A 179 -26.31 -0.75 2.00
N GLY A 180 -26.33 0.24 1.10
CA GLY A 180 -27.35 1.30 1.02
C GLY A 180 -27.19 2.43 2.05
N LYS A 181 -26.22 2.37 2.97
CA LYS A 181 -25.94 3.43 3.96
C LYS A 181 -24.87 4.39 3.47
N LEU A 182 -25.15 5.08 2.39
CA LEU A 182 -24.23 6.07 1.83
C LEU A 182 -24.11 7.33 2.73
N PRO A 183 -22.95 8.04 2.68
CA PRO A 183 -21.81 7.80 1.80
C PRO A 183 -20.80 6.76 2.31
N LYS A 184 -20.91 6.28 3.54
CA LYS A 184 -19.88 5.41 4.14
C LYS A 184 -19.88 3.99 3.57
N GLY A 185 -21.05 3.44 3.27
CA GLY A 185 -21.22 2.05 2.89
C GLY A 185 -21.12 1.09 4.09
N GLY A 186 -20.76 -0.15 3.83
CA GLY A 186 -20.58 -1.21 4.80
C GLY A 186 -19.21 -1.21 5.48
N ALA A 187 -18.86 -2.37 6.04
CA ALA A 187 -17.59 -2.56 6.72
C ALA A 187 -16.38 -2.36 5.78
N VAL A 188 -15.30 -1.81 6.33
CA VAL A 188 -13.98 -1.77 5.68
C VAL A 188 -13.29 -3.10 5.95
N VAL A 189 -13.05 -3.86 4.90
CA VAL A 189 -12.47 -5.20 4.96
C VAL A 189 -11.42 -5.38 3.87
N CYS A 190 -10.72 -6.53 3.87
CA CYS A 190 -9.86 -6.96 2.78
C CYS A 190 -10.53 -8.04 1.95
N GLY A 191 -10.41 -7.94 0.62
CA GLY A 191 -10.70 -8.99 -0.34
C GLY A 191 -9.42 -9.66 -0.84
N ILE A 192 -9.57 -10.86 -1.39
CA ILE A 192 -8.53 -11.62 -2.10
C ILE A 192 -8.99 -11.93 -3.51
N ALA A 193 -8.06 -11.87 -4.46
CA ALA A 193 -8.27 -12.32 -5.82
C ALA A 193 -6.99 -12.95 -6.40
N THR A 194 -7.14 -13.88 -7.32
CA THR A 194 -6.02 -14.60 -7.94
C THR A 194 -6.05 -14.52 -9.46
N SER A 195 -4.89 -14.59 -10.09
CA SER A 195 -4.73 -14.59 -11.55
C SER A 195 -3.50 -15.40 -11.97
N ASP A 196 -3.50 -15.87 -13.19
CA ASP A 196 -2.32 -16.46 -13.86
C ASP A 196 -1.52 -15.38 -14.65
N SER A 197 -1.96 -14.13 -14.61
CA SER A 197 -1.32 -13.01 -15.30
C SER A 197 -1.23 -11.79 -14.38
N PRO A 198 -0.14 -11.00 -14.42
CA PRO A 198 0.00 -9.78 -13.61
C PRO A 198 -1.01 -8.69 -13.97
N ILE A 199 -1.60 -8.75 -15.16
CA ILE A 199 -2.61 -7.78 -15.63
C ILE A 199 -4.05 -8.33 -15.54
N GLY A 200 -4.23 -9.49 -14.91
CA GLY A 200 -5.53 -10.14 -14.76
C GLY A 200 -5.94 -10.98 -15.99
N PRO A 201 -7.21 -11.40 -16.08
CA PRO A 201 -8.27 -11.10 -15.12
C PRO A 201 -8.04 -11.76 -13.75
N PHE A 202 -8.43 -11.07 -12.69
CA PHE A 202 -8.37 -11.60 -11.32
C PHE A 202 -9.72 -12.21 -10.93
N THR A 203 -9.66 -13.43 -10.41
CA THR A 203 -10.83 -14.14 -9.85
C THR A 203 -10.92 -13.87 -8.35
N ARG A 204 -12.03 -13.30 -7.90
CA ARG A 204 -12.30 -12.93 -6.50
C ARG A 204 -12.67 -14.13 -5.64
N LEU A 205 -12.31 -14.06 -4.37
CA LEU A 205 -12.93 -14.85 -3.31
C LEU A 205 -14.26 -14.19 -2.89
N ASP A 206 -15.32 -14.98 -2.72
CA ASP A 206 -16.68 -14.46 -2.43
C ASP A 206 -16.86 -13.90 -1.02
N ARG A 207 -15.87 -14.04 -0.15
CA ARG A 207 -15.90 -13.58 1.23
C ARG A 207 -14.71 -12.68 1.55
N PRO A 208 -14.88 -11.72 2.48
CA PRO A 208 -13.74 -10.96 2.98
C PRO A 208 -12.83 -11.82 3.85
N ILE A 209 -11.61 -11.34 4.03
CA ILE A 209 -10.59 -11.95 4.91
C ILE A 209 -10.21 -11.00 6.03
N MET A 210 -9.57 -11.49 7.10
CA MET A 210 -9.05 -10.71 8.24
C MET A 210 -10.13 -9.81 8.89
N VAL A 211 -11.34 -10.35 9.09
CA VAL A 211 -12.50 -9.61 9.57
C VAL A 211 -12.46 -9.46 11.09
N ASN A 212 -12.67 -8.23 11.59
CA ASN A 212 -12.95 -7.95 12.98
C ASN A 212 -14.48 -8.09 13.23
N PRO A 213 -14.94 -9.12 13.97
CA PRO A 213 -16.35 -9.33 14.19
C PRO A 213 -17.01 -8.30 15.13
N GLU A 214 -16.20 -7.50 15.82
CA GLU A 214 -16.67 -6.53 16.83
C GLU A 214 -16.77 -5.11 16.25
N ASN A 215 -16.27 -4.85 15.02
CA ASN A 215 -16.23 -3.51 14.46
C ASN A 215 -16.26 -3.50 12.93
N GLU A 216 -16.94 -2.52 12.34
CA GLU A 216 -17.00 -2.32 10.87
C GLU A 216 -15.64 -1.94 10.23
N TRP A 217 -14.65 -1.57 11.04
CA TRP A 217 -13.29 -1.28 10.58
C TRP A 217 -12.37 -2.42 11.03
N SER A 218 -12.15 -3.39 10.15
CA SER A 218 -11.33 -4.58 10.46
C SER A 218 -9.85 -4.25 10.38
N VAL A 219 -9.29 -4.32 9.20
CA VAL A 219 -7.91 -3.96 8.90
C VAL A 219 -7.87 -3.12 7.62
N GLU A 220 -6.78 -2.38 7.44
CA GLU A 220 -6.53 -1.60 6.23
C GLU A 220 -5.06 -1.69 5.85
N ASP A 221 -4.73 -1.24 4.64
CA ASP A 221 -3.36 -1.13 4.17
C ASP A 221 -2.59 -2.45 4.19
N ALA A 222 -3.28 -3.55 3.89
CA ALA A 222 -2.68 -4.85 3.89
C ALA A 222 -1.62 -4.96 2.77
N PHE A 223 -0.43 -5.42 3.14
CA PHE A 223 0.63 -5.83 2.22
C PHE A 223 0.78 -7.34 2.27
N ILE A 224 0.83 -8.01 1.12
CA ILE A 224 0.99 -9.46 1.00
C ILE A 224 2.36 -9.80 0.41
N TRP A 225 3.01 -10.84 0.95
CA TRP A 225 4.16 -11.47 0.31
C TRP A 225 4.11 -12.98 0.46
N TYR A 226 4.86 -13.68 -0.40
CA TYR A 226 5.03 -15.12 -0.38
C TYR A 226 6.49 -15.43 -0.02
N GLU A 227 6.69 -16.29 0.96
CA GLU A 227 8.03 -16.66 1.45
C GLU A 227 8.00 -18.09 2.00
N ASN A 228 8.92 -18.94 1.53
CA ASN A 228 9.06 -20.32 2.00
C ASN A 228 7.76 -21.16 1.92
N GLY A 229 7.02 -21.03 0.85
CA GLY A 229 5.80 -21.81 0.60
C GLY A 229 4.56 -21.29 1.34
N LYS A 230 4.61 -20.09 1.94
CA LYS A 230 3.50 -19.50 2.70
C LYS A 230 3.26 -18.06 2.32
N PHE A 231 2.03 -17.61 2.49
CA PHE A 231 1.67 -16.22 2.42
C PHE A 231 1.70 -15.58 3.80
N TYR A 232 2.13 -14.34 3.82
CA TYR A 232 2.12 -13.46 4.99
C TYR A 232 1.49 -12.13 4.61
N SER A 233 0.88 -11.45 5.59
CA SER A 233 0.36 -10.10 5.40
C SER A 233 0.60 -9.24 6.63
N LEU A 234 1.10 -8.03 6.39
CA LEU A 234 1.09 -6.94 7.36
C LEU A 234 -0.13 -6.06 7.10
N ALA A 235 -0.95 -5.82 8.11
CA ALA A 235 -2.14 -4.99 7.95
C ALA A 235 -2.37 -4.10 9.18
N LYS A 236 -2.80 -2.85 8.94
CA LYS A 236 -3.14 -1.91 10.02
C LYS A 236 -4.39 -2.39 10.76
N ASP A 237 -4.24 -2.70 12.04
CA ASP A 237 -5.30 -3.07 12.98
C ASP A 237 -5.95 -1.80 13.55
N PHE A 238 -7.08 -1.39 13.00
CA PHE A 238 -7.72 -0.12 13.37
C PHE A 238 -8.05 -0.02 14.85
N GLN A 239 -8.59 -1.09 15.42
CA GLN A 239 -9.15 -1.07 16.77
C GLN A 239 -8.26 -1.77 17.80
N GLY A 240 -7.15 -2.37 17.39
CA GLY A 240 -6.31 -3.18 18.26
C GLY A 240 -6.94 -4.54 18.58
N TYR A 241 -7.87 -5.00 17.75
CA TYR A 241 -8.56 -6.28 17.94
C TYR A 241 -7.62 -7.47 17.77
N PHE A 242 -6.78 -7.44 16.75
CA PHE A 242 -5.86 -8.53 16.43
C PHE A 242 -4.58 -8.48 17.24
N THR A 243 -3.97 -7.31 17.34
CA THR A 243 -2.68 -7.13 18.02
C THR A 243 -2.79 -7.12 19.54
N LYS A 244 -3.94 -6.72 20.09
CA LYS A 244 -4.13 -6.43 21.54
C LYS A 244 -3.12 -5.40 22.10
N ALA A 245 -2.48 -4.63 21.20
CA ALA A 245 -1.42 -3.67 21.54
C ALA A 245 -1.85 -2.19 21.34
N GLY A 246 -3.15 -1.96 21.24
CA GLY A 246 -3.74 -0.64 21.00
C GLY A 246 -4.08 -0.40 19.52
N LYS A 247 -4.78 0.71 19.29
CA LYS A 247 -5.29 1.08 17.96
C LYS A 247 -4.17 1.41 16.98
N LYS A 248 -4.41 1.14 15.69
CA LYS A 248 -3.53 1.49 14.57
C LYS A 248 -2.13 0.86 14.63
N GLN A 249 -1.94 -0.22 15.38
CA GLN A 249 -0.73 -1.03 15.26
C GLN A 249 -0.81 -1.92 14.03
N VAL A 250 0.29 -2.51 13.61
CA VAL A 250 0.30 -3.40 12.45
C VAL A 250 0.32 -4.84 12.89
N ALA A 251 -0.70 -5.60 12.45
CA ALA A 251 -0.84 -7.02 12.71
C ALA A 251 -0.14 -7.85 11.64
N LEU A 252 0.35 -9.04 12.02
CA LEU A 252 0.89 -10.07 11.14
C LEU A 252 -0.10 -11.21 11.00
N PHE A 253 -0.48 -11.50 9.77
CA PHE A 253 -1.30 -12.63 9.37
C PHE A 253 -0.50 -13.60 8.51
N GLU A 254 -0.92 -14.86 8.50
CA GLU A 254 -0.33 -15.92 7.66
C GLU A 254 -1.41 -16.80 7.03
N SER A 255 -1.07 -17.40 5.89
CA SER A 255 -1.93 -18.33 5.16
C SER A 255 -1.08 -19.34 4.41
N GLU A 256 -1.53 -20.61 4.36
CA GLU A 256 -0.88 -21.68 3.57
C GLU A 256 -1.28 -21.62 2.08
N ASP A 257 -2.46 -21.11 1.78
CA ASP A 257 -3.08 -21.16 0.45
C ASP A 257 -3.43 -19.79 -0.15
N GLY A 258 -3.27 -18.70 0.62
CA GLY A 258 -3.65 -17.35 0.23
C GLY A 258 -5.13 -17.01 0.40
N PHE A 259 -5.97 -17.98 0.80
CA PHE A 259 -7.42 -17.83 0.95
C PHE A 259 -7.88 -17.90 2.41
N ASP A 260 -7.33 -18.81 3.19
CA ASP A 260 -7.63 -18.98 4.61
C ASP A 260 -6.54 -18.33 5.45
N TRP A 261 -6.89 -17.17 6.00
CA TRP A 261 -5.98 -16.31 6.75
C TRP A 261 -6.21 -16.44 8.24
N LYS A 262 -5.15 -16.61 8.99
CA LYS A 262 -5.14 -16.61 10.44
C LYS A 262 -4.16 -15.59 10.98
N LEU A 263 -4.43 -15.12 12.20
CA LEU A 263 -3.47 -14.30 12.93
C LEU A 263 -2.22 -15.15 13.24
N SER A 264 -1.04 -14.62 13.04
CA SER A 264 0.20 -15.31 13.38
C SER A 264 0.31 -15.54 14.90
N ASP A 265 1.05 -16.58 15.31
CA ASP A 265 1.33 -16.83 16.75
C ASP A 265 2.05 -15.64 17.40
N ASN A 266 2.80 -14.83 16.63
CA ASN A 266 3.31 -13.53 17.02
C ASN A 266 2.54 -12.45 16.27
N PRO A 267 1.40 -11.97 16.80
CA PRO A 267 0.44 -11.18 16.04
C PRO A 267 0.90 -9.75 15.73
N ILE A 268 1.95 -9.27 16.38
CA ILE A 268 2.46 -7.92 16.18
C ILE A 268 3.47 -7.94 15.03
N GLY A 269 3.11 -7.35 13.89
CA GLY A 269 4.03 -7.07 12.80
C GLY A 269 5.04 -6.02 13.24
N PHE A 270 4.54 -4.86 13.65
CA PHE A 270 5.32 -3.82 14.33
C PHE A 270 4.40 -2.83 15.07
N LEU A 271 4.99 -2.13 16.03
CA LEU A 271 4.36 -1.01 16.74
C LEU A 271 4.75 0.31 16.07
N ARG A 272 3.92 1.34 16.26
CA ARG A 272 4.24 2.69 15.79
C ARG A 272 5.43 3.25 16.58
N GLY A 273 6.47 3.56 15.87
CA GLY A 273 7.70 4.07 16.42
C GLY A 273 8.92 3.34 15.86
N VAL A 274 10.01 4.05 15.74
CA VAL A 274 11.24 3.51 15.17
C VAL A 274 12.47 4.10 15.88
N THR A 275 13.45 3.25 16.15
CA THR A 275 14.73 3.68 16.72
C THR A 275 15.70 4.00 15.58
N CYS A 276 16.28 5.19 15.60
CA CYS A 276 17.33 5.59 14.68
C CYS A 276 18.70 4.99 15.06
N GLU A 277 19.63 4.91 14.11
CA GLU A 277 20.98 4.41 14.37
C GLU A 277 21.73 5.25 15.41
N ASP A 278 21.45 6.56 15.50
CA ASP A 278 22.01 7.49 16.50
C ASP A 278 21.40 7.35 17.90
N GLY A 279 20.40 6.46 18.05
CA GLY A 279 19.72 6.16 19.32
C GLY A 279 18.49 7.01 19.60
N GLU A 280 18.14 8.00 18.76
CA GLU A 280 16.87 8.71 18.88
C GLU A 280 15.69 7.79 18.58
N VAL A 281 14.60 7.95 19.30
CA VAL A 281 13.36 7.22 19.07
C VAL A 281 12.31 8.16 18.47
N PHE A 282 11.81 7.81 17.30
CA PHE A 282 10.68 8.49 16.68
C PHE A 282 9.39 7.89 17.20
N GLU A 283 8.66 8.67 17.98
CA GLU A 283 7.28 8.39 18.34
C GLU A 283 6.37 8.92 17.24
N LEU A 284 5.63 7.99 16.60
CA LEU A 284 4.85 8.29 15.41
C LEU A 284 3.36 8.14 15.72
N SER A 285 2.55 9.10 15.31
CA SER A 285 1.08 8.97 15.30
C SER A 285 0.62 8.02 14.21
N ASN A 286 1.32 8.04 13.08
CA ASN A 286 1.11 7.17 11.94
C ASN A 286 2.42 6.50 11.52
N MET A 287 2.37 5.20 11.37
CA MET A 287 3.34 4.36 10.67
C MET A 287 2.50 3.33 9.93
N GLU A 288 2.12 3.65 8.72
CA GLU A 288 1.05 3.00 7.96
C GLU A 288 1.54 2.59 6.56
N ARG A 289 0.68 1.91 5.82
CA ARG A 289 0.99 1.47 4.45
C ARG A 289 2.28 0.66 4.38
N PRO A 290 2.43 -0.40 5.19
CA PRO A 290 3.60 -1.25 5.09
C PRO A 290 3.74 -1.78 3.67
N GLN A 291 4.96 -1.71 3.13
CA GLN A 291 5.35 -2.37 1.90
C GLN A 291 6.67 -3.09 2.15
N ILE A 292 6.83 -4.28 1.63
CA ILE A 292 8.09 -5.00 1.72
C ILE A 292 8.72 -5.06 0.33
N TYR A 293 9.94 -4.56 0.23
CA TYR A 293 10.76 -4.83 -0.94
C TYR A 293 11.42 -6.20 -0.80
N ILE A 294 11.22 -7.04 -1.80
CA ILE A 294 11.77 -8.38 -1.89
C ILE A 294 13.01 -8.33 -2.80
N GLU A 295 14.17 -8.71 -2.29
CA GLU A 295 15.40 -8.86 -3.06
C GLU A 295 15.89 -10.32 -2.98
N ASP A 296 16.19 -10.91 -4.11
CA ASP A 296 16.62 -12.32 -4.22
C ASP A 296 15.68 -13.31 -3.51
N GLY A 297 14.36 -13.07 -3.66
CA GLY A 297 13.31 -13.89 -3.08
C GLY A 297 13.09 -13.74 -1.58
N LYS A 298 13.73 -12.73 -0.93
CA LYS A 298 13.63 -12.51 0.52
C LYS A 298 13.19 -11.09 0.85
N PRO A 299 12.37 -10.91 1.89
CA PRO A 299 12.11 -9.60 2.46
C PRO A 299 13.41 -8.87 2.82
N PHE A 300 13.64 -7.71 2.22
CA PHE A 300 14.89 -6.96 2.34
C PHE A 300 14.71 -5.59 3.00
N ALA A 301 13.63 -4.89 2.66
CA ALA A 301 13.32 -3.59 3.25
C ALA A 301 11.83 -3.47 3.57
N LEU A 302 11.52 -2.89 4.73
CA LEU A 302 10.19 -2.43 5.11
C LEU A 302 10.08 -0.94 4.82
N LEU A 303 9.04 -0.55 4.10
CA LEU A 303 8.68 0.83 3.83
C LEU A 303 7.39 1.18 4.56
N CYS A 304 7.32 2.37 5.13
CA CYS A 304 6.10 2.89 5.77
C CYS A 304 5.92 4.38 5.48
N ALA A 305 4.66 4.80 5.42
CA ALA A 305 4.27 6.19 5.47
C ALA A 305 4.16 6.63 6.94
N CYS A 306 4.75 7.76 7.27
CA CYS A 306 4.90 8.21 8.65
C CYS A 306 4.45 9.65 8.85
N MET A 307 4.00 9.93 10.09
CA MET A 307 3.69 11.26 10.58
C MET A 307 4.01 11.31 12.07
N PHE A 308 4.65 12.39 12.53
CA PHE A 308 4.84 12.63 13.97
C PHE A 308 3.52 13.04 14.64
N GLU A 309 3.42 12.86 15.96
CA GLU A 309 2.21 13.20 16.71
C GLU A 309 1.83 14.68 16.57
N LYS A 310 2.79 15.58 16.73
CA LYS A 310 2.61 17.03 16.53
C LYS A 310 2.09 17.37 15.13
N ASP A 311 2.59 16.69 14.10
CA ASP A 311 2.21 16.94 12.71
C ASP A 311 0.82 16.34 12.40
N TYR A 312 0.39 15.32 13.15
CA TYR A 312 -0.94 14.72 13.02
C TYR A 312 -2.05 15.66 13.49
N GLU A 313 -1.85 16.34 14.62
CA GLU A 313 -2.83 17.33 15.12
C GLU A 313 -3.01 18.49 14.15
N GLU A 314 -1.92 18.94 13.53
CA GLU A 314 -1.90 20.01 12.56
C GLU A 314 -2.13 19.53 11.11
N LEU A 315 -2.02 18.22 10.85
CA LEU A 315 -1.97 17.61 9.52
C LEU A 315 -0.97 18.32 8.59
N SER A 316 0.23 18.59 9.11
CA SER A 316 1.17 19.54 8.49
C SER A 316 2.32 18.89 7.74
N HIS A 317 2.69 17.65 8.10
CA HIS A 317 3.88 17.00 7.56
C HIS A 317 3.77 15.49 7.54
N SER A 318 4.25 14.86 6.45
CA SER A 318 4.36 13.42 6.32
C SER A 318 5.57 13.04 5.47
N PHE A 319 6.08 11.84 5.68
CA PHE A 319 7.28 11.32 5.04
C PHE A 319 7.23 9.80 4.92
N ASN A 320 8.08 9.23 4.07
CA ASN A 320 8.31 7.80 3.99
C ASN A 320 9.63 7.41 4.67
N ILE A 321 9.65 6.22 5.29
CA ILE A 321 10.88 5.61 5.83
C ILE A 321 11.14 4.27 5.15
N ARG A 322 12.41 3.88 5.15
CA ARG A 322 12.90 2.58 4.65
C ARG A 322 13.78 1.95 5.72
N LEU A 323 13.35 0.80 6.21
CA LEU A 323 14.00 0.05 7.28
C LEU A 323 14.56 -1.25 6.72
N LYS A 324 15.82 -1.54 7.03
CA LYS A 324 16.41 -2.83 6.66
C LYS A 324 15.72 -3.96 7.41
N LEU A 325 15.50 -5.06 6.73
CA LEU A 325 15.06 -6.33 7.33
C LEU A 325 16.23 -7.31 7.36
N ASP A 326 16.43 -7.96 8.54
CA ASP A 326 17.46 -8.99 8.77
C ASP A 326 16.88 -10.40 8.57
#